data_f08c4b562a43459f4b12e4bb3580f9b3
#
_entry.id   f08c4b562a43459f4b12e4bb3580f9b3
#
_cell.length_a   1.000
_cell.length_b   1.000
_cell.length_c   1.000
_cell.angle_alpha   90.00
_cell.angle_beta   90.00
_cell.angle_gamma   90.00
#
_symmetry.space_group_name_H-M   'P 1'
#
loop_
_entity.id
_entity.type
_entity.pdbx_description
1 polymer ?
#
loop_
_entity_poly.entity_id
_entity_poly.type
_entity_poly.pdbx_seq_one_letter_code
_entity_poly.pdbx_strand_id
1 'polypeptide(L)'
;MEGFQIEDVSPIMRTKPVLAPGQAPQPDYWNAVVVGSAIATPDELFAQTSRIERELGRERHERWGARSIDIDIIQVEGLASSDPVLTLPHPRAKERAFVLAPWLLCDPNAVLEGVGRVCDLLATTPDREGIIDAVDDWLEDPSAVMADSDQLIAQRNAQANADMRELLETLTGEISHLGDLSAPIG
;
A
#
# COMPACT_ATOMS: atom_id res chain seq x y z
N MET A 1 -0.51 -19.29 -1.24
CA MET A 1 -0.32 -19.46 0.21
C MET A 1 -1.39 -20.40 0.70
N GLU A 2 -1.02 -21.38 1.53
CA GLU A 2 -1.98 -22.33 2.09
C GLU A 2 -2.87 -21.62 3.12
N GLY A 3 -4.20 -21.84 3.03
CA GLY A 3 -5.16 -21.21 3.93
C GLY A 3 -5.39 -19.72 3.74
N PHE A 4 -4.92 -19.13 2.61
CA PHE A 4 -5.20 -17.74 2.23
C PHE A 4 -5.83 -17.69 0.84
N GLN A 5 -6.97 -17.03 0.73
CA GLN A 5 -7.69 -16.80 -0.51
C GLN A 5 -7.59 -15.32 -0.88
N ILE A 6 -7.03 -15.03 -2.05
CA ILE A 6 -6.98 -13.67 -2.59
C ILE A 6 -8.39 -13.27 -3.02
N GLU A 7 -8.83 -12.10 -2.60
CA GLU A 7 -10.11 -11.49 -2.95
C GLU A 7 -9.91 -10.32 -3.92
N ASP A 8 -8.84 -9.53 -3.71
CA ASP A 8 -8.49 -8.43 -4.58
C ASP A 8 -6.99 -8.15 -4.57
N VAL A 9 -6.49 -7.54 -5.65
CA VAL A 9 -5.10 -7.13 -5.82
C VAL A 9 -5.08 -5.75 -6.45
N SER A 10 -4.43 -4.80 -5.81
CA SER A 10 -4.34 -3.45 -6.33
C SER A 10 -3.53 -3.36 -7.62
N PRO A 11 -3.68 -2.28 -8.40
CA PRO A 11 -2.65 -1.84 -9.32
C PRO A 11 -1.28 -1.87 -8.66
N ILE A 12 -0.23 -2.18 -9.42
CA ILE A 12 1.13 -2.05 -8.90
C ILE A 12 1.59 -0.61 -9.05
N MET A 13 2.09 0.00 -7.97
CA MET A 13 2.52 1.38 -7.93
C MET A 13 4.04 1.50 -7.90
N ARG A 14 4.59 2.36 -8.76
CA ARG A 14 5.98 2.79 -8.71
C ARG A 14 6.12 3.96 -7.75
N THR A 15 7.03 3.85 -6.79
CA THR A 15 7.21 4.87 -5.75
C THR A 15 8.68 5.19 -5.53
N LYS A 16 8.96 6.44 -5.17
CA LYS A 16 10.29 6.86 -4.72
C LYS A 16 10.65 6.22 -3.38
N PRO A 17 11.92 5.89 -3.16
CA PRO A 17 12.37 5.39 -1.87
C PRO A 17 12.21 6.47 -0.78
N VAL A 18 11.74 6.07 0.41
CA VAL A 18 11.75 6.90 1.61
C VAL A 18 13.09 6.70 2.31
N LEU A 19 14.06 7.58 2.03
CA LEU A 19 15.42 7.46 2.52
C LEU A 19 15.59 8.05 3.92
N ALA A 20 16.35 7.34 4.76
CA ALA A 20 16.83 7.91 6.02
C ALA A 20 17.96 8.93 5.76
N PRO A 21 18.17 9.91 6.67
CA PRO A 21 19.27 10.85 6.55
C PRO A 21 20.62 10.14 6.38
N GLY A 22 21.35 10.48 5.29
CA GLY A 22 22.66 9.89 4.99
C GLY A 22 22.63 8.54 4.28
N GLN A 23 21.45 8.01 3.95
CA GLN A 23 21.33 6.78 3.16
C GLN A 23 21.67 7.05 1.69
N ALA A 24 22.35 6.10 1.05
CA ALA A 24 22.66 6.19 -0.37
C ALA A 24 21.38 6.19 -1.22
N PRO A 25 21.39 6.83 -2.40
CA PRO A 25 20.27 6.74 -3.34
C PRO A 25 19.89 5.28 -3.63
N GLN A 26 18.60 5.02 -3.68
CA GLN A 26 18.05 3.71 -4.02
C GLN A 26 17.16 3.84 -5.26
N PRO A 27 16.97 2.76 -6.04
CA PRO A 27 16.02 2.75 -7.13
C PRO A 27 14.58 2.92 -6.62
N ASP A 28 13.66 3.25 -7.54
CA ASP A 28 12.25 3.24 -7.25
C ASP A 28 11.77 1.83 -6.87
N TYR A 29 10.71 1.77 -6.08
CA TYR A 29 10.08 0.53 -5.65
C TYR A 29 8.75 0.31 -6.36
N TRP A 30 8.43 -0.95 -6.58
CA TRP A 30 7.11 -1.39 -7.02
C TRP A 30 6.35 -1.97 -5.82
N ASN A 31 5.15 -1.44 -5.57
CA ASN A 31 4.35 -1.80 -4.41
C ASN A 31 2.93 -2.14 -4.84
N ALA A 32 2.38 -3.21 -4.28
CA ALA A 32 0.98 -3.58 -4.44
C ALA A 32 0.40 -4.01 -3.09
N VAL A 33 -0.91 -3.91 -2.94
CA VAL A 33 -1.65 -4.45 -1.81
C VAL A 33 -2.48 -5.63 -2.28
N VAL A 34 -2.50 -6.67 -1.49
CA VAL A 34 -3.34 -7.84 -1.67
C VAL A 34 -4.31 -7.92 -0.50
N VAL A 35 -5.60 -7.99 -0.81
CA VAL A 35 -6.67 -8.21 0.16
C VAL A 35 -7.18 -9.63 0.01
N GLY A 36 -7.51 -10.27 1.12
CA GLY A 36 -8.03 -11.63 1.08
C GLY A 36 -8.46 -12.13 2.43
N SER A 37 -9.07 -13.31 2.44
CA SER A 37 -9.48 -14.02 3.65
C SER A 37 -8.54 -15.16 3.99
N ALA A 38 -8.35 -15.43 5.28
CA ALA A 38 -7.47 -16.45 5.77
C ALA A 38 -8.15 -17.35 6.80
N ILE A 39 -7.92 -18.65 6.68
CA ILE A 39 -8.19 -19.63 7.75
C ILE A 39 -6.91 -19.92 8.56
N ALA A 40 -5.75 -19.52 8.02
CA ALA A 40 -4.46 -19.59 8.69
C ALA A 40 -4.36 -18.53 9.80
N THR A 41 -3.67 -18.84 10.87
CA THR A 41 -3.35 -17.87 11.92
C THR A 41 -2.36 -16.81 11.40
N PRO A 42 -2.28 -15.62 12.04
CA PRO A 42 -1.30 -14.60 11.66
C PRO A 42 0.15 -15.10 11.66
N ASP A 43 0.51 -15.95 12.62
CA ASP A 43 1.86 -16.52 12.71
C ASP A 43 2.13 -17.48 11.53
N GLU A 44 1.13 -18.28 11.12
CA GLU A 44 1.25 -19.15 9.95
C GLU A 44 1.37 -18.33 8.66
N LEU A 45 0.58 -17.24 8.53
CA LEU A 45 0.69 -16.32 7.41
C LEU A 45 2.09 -15.67 7.36
N PHE A 46 2.59 -15.20 8.50
CA PHE A 46 3.93 -14.61 8.60
C PHE A 46 5.04 -15.62 8.26
N ALA A 47 4.90 -16.86 8.69
CA ALA A 47 5.84 -17.92 8.33
C ALA A 47 5.83 -18.21 6.82
N GLN A 48 4.64 -18.17 6.18
CA GLN A 48 4.48 -18.37 4.74
C GLN A 48 5.05 -17.20 3.94
N THR A 49 4.76 -15.94 4.29
CA THR A 49 5.32 -14.76 3.61
C THR A 49 6.84 -14.75 3.72
N SER A 50 7.39 -15.00 4.90
CA SER A 50 8.84 -15.11 5.12
C SER A 50 9.50 -16.24 4.34
N ARG A 51 8.77 -17.34 4.06
CA ARG A 51 9.25 -18.42 3.19
C ARG A 51 9.29 -17.96 1.73
N ILE A 52 8.22 -17.33 1.25
CA ILE A 52 8.15 -16.81 -0.12
C ILE A 52 9.28 -15.82 -0.38
N GLU A 53 9.51 -14.88 0.52
CA GLU A 53 10.61 -13.91 0.40
C GLU A 53 11.98 -14.62 0.26
N ARG A 54 12.24 -15.64 1.04
CA ARG A 54 13.50 -16.41 0.97
C ARG A 54 13.62 -17.20 -0.33
N GLU A 55 12.54 -17.81 -0.81
CA GLU A 55 12.49 -18.57 -2.07
C GLU A 55 12.69 -17.65 -3.28
N LEU A 56 12.24 -16.40 -3.22
CA LEU A 56 12.40 -15.38 -4.26
C LEU A 56 13.72 -14.57 -4.12
N GLY A 57 14.67 -15.05 -3.33
CA GLY A 57 16.01 -14.52 -3.27
C GLY A 57 16.17 -13.28 -2.39
N ARG A 58 15.41 -13.18 -1.30
CA ARG A 58 15.64 -12.15 -0.28
C ARG A 58 17.03 -12.36 0.35
N GLU A 59 18.05 -11.77 -0.24
CA GLU A 59 19.39 -11.69 0.36
C GLU A 59 19.52 -10.39 1.16
N ARG A 60 19.92 -10.49 2.42
CA ARG A 60 20.25 -9.33 3.25
C ARG A 60 21.70 -8.95 3.01
N HIS A 61 21.97 -8.14 1.99
CA HIS A 61 23.33 -7.64 1.75
C HIS A 61 23.71 -6.50 2.70
N GLU A 62 22.74 -5.66 3.10
CA GLU A 62 22.98 -4.54 4.02
C GLU A 62 21.74 -4.24 4.89
N ARG A 63 21.98 -3.66 6.08
CA ARG A 63 20.90 -3.12 6.91
C ARG A 63 20.31 -1.91 6.20
N TRP A 64 19.00 -1.95 5.85
CA TRP A 64 18.28 -0.94 5.07
C TRP A 64 18.57 -0.92 3.56
N GLY A 65 19.25 -1.93 3.00
CA GLY A 65 19.43 -2.09 1.56
C GLY A 65 18.13 -2.44 0.83
N ALA A 66 18.07 -2.15 -0.48
CA ALA A 66 16.97 -2.58 -1.35
C ALA A 66 16.88 -4.11 -1.35
N ARG A 67 15.67 -4.65 -1.26
CA ARG A 67 15.37 -6.09 -1.30
C ARG A 67 14.70 -6.43 -2.61
N SER A 68 14.86 -7.66 -3.09
CA SER A 68 14.15 -8.16 -4.27
C SER A 68 12.64 -8.22 -4.04
N ILE A 69 12.22 -8.57 -2.82
CA ILE A 69 10.82 -8.61 -2.38
C ILE A 69 10.74 -8.41 -0.87
N ASP A 70 9.67 -7.75 -0.42
CA ASP A 70 9.30 -7.55 0.98
C ASP A 70 7.78 -7.71 1.10
N ILE A 71 7.30 -8.61 1.96
CA ILE A 71 5.88 -8.91 2.13
C ILE A 71 5.47 -8.61 3.57
N ASP A 72 4.90 -7.44 3.80
CA ASP A 72 4.40 -7.02 5.10
C ASP A 72 2.93 -7.44 5.28
N ILE A 73 2.59 -8.02 6.43
CA ILE A 73 1.19 -8.18 6.86
C ILE A 73 0.78 -6.88 7.51
N ILE A 74 -0.15 -6.17 6.88
CA ILE A 74 -0.56 -4.83 7.31
C ILE A 74 -1.58 -4.92 8.44
N GLN A 75 -2.61 -5.73 8.26
CA GLN A 75 -3.70 -5.89 9.21
C GLN A 75 -4.37 -7.25 9.06
N VAL A 76 -4.89 -7.77 10.16
CA VAL A 76 -5.85 -8.87 10.20
C VAL A 76 -7.06 -8.36 10.96
N GLU A 77 -8.23 -8.41 10.34
CA GLU A 77 -9.47 -7.85 10.89
C GLU A 77 -9.78 -8.38 12.29
N GLY A 78 -10.11 -7.47 13.21
CA GLY A 78 -10.42 -7.77 14.59
C GLY A 78 -9.24 -8.25 15.43
N LEU A 79 -7.99 -8.17 14.93
CA LEU A 79 -6.83 -8.67 15.63
C LEU A 79 -5.77 -7.58 15.84
N ALA A 80 -5.40 -7.39 17.11
CA ALA A 80 -4.27 -6.54 17.49
C ALA A 80 -3.16 -7.38 18.12
N SER A 81 -1.91 -7.12 17.73
CA SER A 81 -0.73 -7.77 18.28
C SER A 81 0.34 -6.74 18.61
N SER A 82 0.94 -6.85 19.78
CA SER A 82 2.13 -6.06 20.17
C SER A 82 3.42 -6.90 20.15
N ASP A 83 3.36 -8.11 19.56
CA ASP A 83 4.55 -8.94 19.39
C ASP A 83 5.55 -8.23 18.49
N PRO A 84 6.83 -8.10 18.90
CA PRO A 84 7.84 -7.41 18.10
C PRO A 84 8.17 -8.11 16.78
N VAL A 85 7.80 -9.39 16.62
CA VAL A 85 7.98 -10.14 15.36
C VAL A 85 6.83 -9.88 14.40
N LEU A 86 5.59 -9.78 14.92
CA LEU A 86 4.40 -9.51 14.13
C LEU A 86 3.48 -8.55 14.90
N THR A 87 3.79 -7.25 14.78
CA THR A 87 2.93 -6.20 15.33
C THR A 87 1.78 -5.91 14.37
N LEU A 88 0.55 -5.99 14.85
CA LEU A 88 -0.67 -5.73 14.07
C LEU A 88 -1.60 -4.73 14.77
N PRO A 89 -2.16 -3.79 14.02
CA PRO A 89 -1.81 -3.42 12.65
C PRO A 89 -0.34 -3.03 12.52
N HIS A 90 0.20 -3.16 11.31
CA HIS A 90 1.61 -2.83 11.04
C HIS A 90 1.93 -1.38 11.49
N PRO A 91 2.91 -1.16 12.36
CA PRO A 91 3.06 0.10 13.11
C PRO A 91 3.35 1.33 12.22
N ARG A 92 3.93 1.11 11.04
CA ARG A 92 4.28 2.17 10.10
C ARG A 92 3.31 2.30 8.92
N ALA A 93 2.26 1.47 8.83
CA ALA A 93 1.33 1.52 7.70
C ALA A 93 0.71 2.91 7.52
N LYS A 94 0.31 3.56 8.62
CA LYS A 94 -0.30 4.90 8.63
C LYS A 94 0.57 6.02 8.06
N GLU A 95 1.88 5.80 7.93
CA GLU A 95 2.88 6.79 7.51
C GLU A 95 3.41 6.49 6.10
N ARG A 96 2.82 5.51 5.39
CA ARG A 96 3.34 4.99 4.12
C ARG A 96 2.31 5.12 3.01
N ALA A 97 2.44 6.12 2.15
CA ALA A 97 1.55 6.30 1.01
C ALA A 97 1.57 5.08 0.07
N PHE A 98 2.71 4.41 -0.07
CA PHE A 98 2.85 3.19 -0.89
C PHE A 98 2.13 1.95 -0.32
N VAL A 99 1.57 2.04 0.88
CA VAL A 99 0.63 1.07 1.46
C VAL A 99 -0.80 1.59 1.34
N LEU A 100 -1.03 2.85 1.75
CA LEU A 100 -2.38 3.40 1.88
C LEU A 100 -3.04 3.62 0.51
N ALA A 101 -2.29 4.14 -0.48
CA ALA A 101 -2.85 4.43 -1.80
C ALA A 101 -3.30 3.16 -2.54
N PRO A 102 -2.46 2.11 -2.71
CA PRO A 102 -2.93 0.88 -3.35
C PRO A 102 -4.03 0.17 -2.54
N TRP A 103 -4.04 0.31 -1.20
CA TRP A 103 -5.13 -0.26 -0.40
C TRP A 103 -6.48 0.38 -0.70
N LEU A 104 -6.53 1.71 -0.88
CA LEU A 104 -7.77 2.41 -1.26
C LEU A 104 -8.30 2.00 -2.64
N LEU A 105 -7.43 1.54 -3.54
CA LEU A 105 -7.87 1.04 -4.85
C LEU A 105 -8.51 -0.34 -4.75
N CYS A 106 -8.18 -1.16 -3.75
CA CYS A 106 -8.89 -2.39 -3.44
C CYS A 106 -10.18 -2.11 -2.65
N ASP A 107 -10.11 -1.23 -1.64
CA ASP A 107 -11.24 -0.89 -0.78
C ASP A 107 -11.29 0.61 -0.47
N PRO A 108 -12.14 1.38 -1.18
CA PRO A 108 -12.32 2.83 -0.93
C PRO A 108 -12.81 3.16 0.49
N ASN A 109 -13.38 2.20 1.21
CA ASN A 109 -13.85 2.38 2.57
C ASN A 109 -12.89 1.81 3.63
N ALA A 110 -11.69 1.41 3.23
CA ALA A 110 -10.70 0.80 4.11
C ALA A 110 -10.46 1.60 5.40
N VAL A 111 -10.35 0.88 6.50
CA VAL A 111 -10.05 1.42 7.83
C VAL A 111 -8.84 0.69 8.38
N LEU A 112 -7.81 1.44 8.75
CA LEU A 112 -6.71 0.90 9.55
C LEU A 112 -7.16 0.87 11.01
N GLU A 113 -7.38 -0.33 11.54
CA GLU A 113 -7.98 -0.55 12.85
C GLU A 113 -7.21 0.15 13.99
N GLY A 114 -7.97 0.80 14.86
CA GLY A 114 -7.39 1.58 15.96
C GLY A 114 -6.66 2.87 15.54
N VAL A 115 -6.63 3.20 14.25
CA VAL A 115 -5.94 4.39 13.71
C VAL A 115 -6.90 5.34 13.01
N GLY A 116 -7.63 4.87 11.96
CA GLY A 116 -8.58 5.70 11.24
C GLY A 116 -8.81 5.24 9.80
N ARG A 117 -9.62 6.00 9.06
CA ARG A 117 -9.89 5.73 7.65
C ARG A 117 -8.63 5.91 6.81
N VAL A 118 -8.38 4.96 5.91
CA VAL A 118 -7.18 4.96 5.07
C VAL A 118 -7.11 6.20 4.17
N CYS A 119 -8.25 6.68 3.66
CA CYS A 119 -8.31 7.92 2.88
C CYS A 119 -7.85 9.16 3.66
N ASP A 120 -8.24 9.30 4.94
CA ASP A 120 -7.85 10.43 5.79
C ASP A 120 -6.34 10.37 6.12
N LEU A 121 -5.84 9.16 6.37
CA LEU A 121 -4.42 8.92 6.60
C LEU A 121 -3.60 9.27 5.35
N LEU A 122 -4.00 8.79 4.17
CA LEU A 122 -3.31 9.09 2.91
C LEU A 122 -3.28 10.61 2.63
N ALA A 123 -4.38 11.33 2.91
CA ALA A 123 -4.44 12.77 2.69
C ALA A 123 -3.35 13.55 3.45
N THR A 124 -2.88 13.03 4.57
CA THR A 124 -1.88 13.68 5.45
C THR A 124 -0.50 13.03 5.41
N THR A 125 -0.33 11.94 4.65
CA THR A 125 0.94 11.20 4.58
C THR A 125 2.01 11.99 3.84
N PRO A 126 3.21 12.17 4.41
CA PRO A 126 4.24 13.06 3.87
C PRO A 126 4.89 12.54 2.58
N ASP A 127 4.90 11.23 2.34
CA ASP A 127 5.51 10.57 1.19
C ASP A 127 4.54 10.37 0.00
N ARG A 128 3.32 10.95 0.06
CA ARG A 128 2.31 10.83 -0.99
C ARG A 128 2.81 11.31 -2.36
N GLU A 129 3.60 12.37 -2.39
CA GLU A 129 4.21 12.89 -3.62
C GLU A 129 5.28 11.96 -4.21
N GLY A 130 5.65 10.92 -3.47
CA GLY A 130 6.57 9.88 -3.93
C GLY A 130 5.95 8.86 -4.88
N ILE A 131 4.62 8.82 -5.02
CA ILE A 131 3.93 7.94 -5.99
C ILE A 131 4.18 8.51 -7.40
N ILE A 132 4.75 7.68 -8.28
CA ILE A 132 5.19 8.08 -9.62
C ILE A 132 4.22 7.55 -10.69
N ASP A 133 3.81 6.29 -10.57
CA ASP A 133 3.07 5.57 -11.60
C ASP A 133 2.24 4.44 -11.00
N ALA A 134 1.19 4.01 -11.71
CA ALA A 134 0.38 2.85 -11.38
C ALA A 134 0.04 2.06 -12.66
N VAL A 135 0.09 0.73 -12.57
CA VAL A 135 -0.18 -0.20 -13.67
C VAL A 135 -1.24 -1.19 -13.22
N ASP A 136 -2.40 -1.19 -13.89
CA ASP A 136 -3.57 -1.98 -13.50
C ASP A 136 -3.44 -3.45 -13.89
N ASP A 137 -2.98 -3.71 -15.10
CA ASP A 137 -2.98 -5.04 -15.75
C ASP A 137 -1.67 -5.83 -15.54
N TRP A 138 -0.91 -5.50 -14.53
CA TRP A 138 0.42 -6.06 -14.28
C TRP A 138 0.42 -7.58 -14.01
N LEU A 139 -0.70 -8.14 -13.58
CA LEU A 139 -0.84 -9.60 -13.38
C LEU A 139 -1.03 -10.34 -14.70
N GLU A 140 -1.75 -9.73 -15.66
CA GLU A 140 -2.01 -10.27 -16.99
C GLU A 140 -0.85 -10.00 -17.96
N ASP A 141 -0.25 -8.80 -17.85
CA ASP A 141 0.91 -8.39 -18.63
C ASP A 141 2.03 -7.84 -17.75
N PRO A 142 2.87 -8.70 -17.17
CA PRO A 142 4.02 -8.25 -16.37
C PRO A 142 5.02 -7.40 -17.16
N SER A 143 5.02 -7.45 -18.50
CA SER A 143 5.91 -6.62 -19.33
C SER A 143 5.55 -5.14 -19.25
N ALA A 144 4.30 -4.82 -18.92
CA ALA A 144 3.83 -3.45 -18.70
C ALA A 144 4.59 -2.74 -17.56
N VAL A 145 5.02 -3.50 -16.54
CA VAL A 145 5.83 -2.99 -15.43
C VAL A 145 7.28 -2.73 -15.86
N MET A 146 7.76 -3.51 -16.85
CA MET A 146 9.15 -3.47 -17.31
C MET A 146 9.36 -2.51 -18.47
N ALA A 147 8.28 -1.96 -19.06
CA ALA A 147 8.35 -1.03 -20.19
C ALA A 147 8.86 0.34 -19.72
N ASP A 148 10.17 0.50 -19.75
CA ASP A 148 10.88 1.71 -19.33
C ASP A 148 10.98 2.72 -20.50
N SER A 149 9.83 3.13 -21.05
CA SER A 149 9.82 4.23 -22.01
C SER A 149 9.27 5.50 -21.35
N ASP A 150 10.08 6.56 -21.31
CA ASP A 150 9.72 7.86 -20.70
C ASP A 150 8.38 8.42 -21.17
N GLN A 151 7.97 8.14 -22.42
CA GLN A 151 6.70 8.57 -22.95
C GLN A 151 5.51 7.79 -22.38
N LEU A 152 5.64 6.49 -22.20
CA LEU A 152 4.59 5.65 -21.64
C LEU A 152 4.40 5.96 -20.15
N ILE A 153 5.50 6.17 -19.44
CA ILE A 153 5.52 6.62 -18.05
C ILE A 153 4.82 7.96 -17.90
N ALA A 154 5.11 8.93 -18.77
CA ALA A 154 4.50 10.26 -18.73
C ALA A 154 2.96 10.20 -18.96
N GLN A 155 2.49 9.37 -19.89
CA GLN A 155 1.06 9.20 -20.14
C GLN A 155 0.35 8.52 -18.98
N ARG A 156 0.92 7.43 -18.44
CA ARG A 156 0.38 6.72 -17.27
C ARG A 156 0.36 7.58 -16.03
N ASN A 157 1.43 8.34 -15.78
CA ASN A 157 1.48 9.27 -14.65
C ASN A 157 0.39 10.34 -14.74
N ALA A 158 0.09 10.84 -15.93
CA ALA A 158 -0.98 11.82 -16.12
C ALA A 158 -2.35 11.21 -15.79
N GLN A 159 -2.61 9.97 -16.24
CA GLN A 159 -3.86 9.27 -15.99
C GLN A 159 -3.99 8.88 -14.50
N ALA A 160 -2.99 8.20 -13.91
CA ALA A 160 -3.01 7.79 -12.52
C ALA A 160 -3.15 8.99 -11.56
N ASN A 161 -2.50 10.13 -11.87
CA ASN A 161 -2.65 11.35 -11.10
C ASN A 161 -4.07 11.96 -11.25
N ALA A 162 -4.69 11.84 -12.43
CA ALA A 162 -6.06 12.29 -12.65
C ALA A 162 -7.05 11.44 -11.85
N ASP A 163 -6.94 10.11 -11.95
CA ASP A 163 -7.79 9.15 -11.26
C ASP A 163 -7.64 9.27 -9.73
N MET A 164 -6.42 9.45 -9.23
CA MET A 164 -6.14 9.68 -7.82
C MET A 164 -6.72 11.01 -7.33
N ARG A 165 -6.65 12.08 -8.14
CA ARG A 165 -7.28 13.37 -7.81
C ARG A 165 -8.78 13.24 -7.75
N GLU A 166 -9.41 12.60 -8.74
CA GLU A 166 -10.85 12.37 -8.77
C GLU A 166 -11.32 11.57 -7.56
N LEU A 167 -10.57 10.51 -7.20
CA LEU A 167 -10.84 9.73 -6.00
C LEU A 167 -10.75 10.58 -4.73
N LEU A 168 -9.68 11.36 -4.59
CA LEU A 168 -9.48 12.24 -3.43
C LEU A 168 -10.53 13.37 -3.37
N GLU A 169 -10.91 13.95 -4.51
CA GLU A 169 -11.96 14.96 -4.58
C GLU A 169 -13.33 14.38 -4.21
N THR A 170 -13.62 13.16 -4.68
CA THR A 170 -14.86 12.45 -4.32
C THR A 170 -14.91 12.16 -2.83
N LEU A 171 -13.83 11.61 -2.25
CA LEU A 171 -13.76 11.28 -0.84
C LEU A 171 -13.77 12.53 0.07
N THR A 172 -13.09 13.61 -0.34
CA THR A 172 -13.11 14.88 0.42
C THR A 172 -14.41 15.63 0.24
N GLY A 173 -15.08 15.52 -0.92
CA GLY A 173 -16.41 16.08 -1.16
C GLY A 173 -17.48 15.46 -0.25
N GLU A 174 -17.44 14.14 -0.07
CA GLU A 174 -18.32 13.43 0.87
C GLU A 174 -18.11 13.86 2.33
N ILE A 175 -16.85 14.12 2.73
CA ILE A 175 -16.54 14.61 4.09
C ILE A 175 -17.09 16.01 4.32
N SER A 176 -17.07 16.89 3.31
CA SER A 176 -17.61 18.25 3.41
C SER A 176 -19.12 18.26 3.58
N HIS A 177 -19.83 17.31 2.99
CA HIS A 177 -21.28 17.16 3.18
C HIS A 177 -21.66 16.61 4.56
N LEU A 178 -20.79 15.86 5.23
CA LEU A 178 -21.03 15.35 6.58
C LEU A 178 -20.77 16.44 7.67
N GLY A 179 -19.98 17.45 7.36
CA GLY A 179 -19.69 18.57 8.26
C GLY A 179 -20.87 19.57 8.42
N ASP A 180 -21.80 19.59 7.48
CA ASP A 180 -22.94 20.54 7.48
C ASP A 180 -24.17 20.04 8.28
N LEU A 181 -24.08 18.84 8.88
CA LEU A 181 -25.14 18.25 9.73
C LEU A 181 -25.09 18.71 11.20
N SER A 182 -24.22 19.63 11.57
CA SER A 182 -24.15 20.22 12.91
C SER A 182 -24.91 21.56 13.03
N ALA A 183 -26.10 21.65 12.46
CA ALA A 183 -27.02 22.75 12.77
C ALA A 183 -27.63 22.49 14.15
N PRO A 184 -27.65 23.48 15.07
CA PRO A 184 -28.23 23.30 16.38
C PRO A 184 -29.74 23.14 16.27
N ILE A 185 -30.26 22.07 16.87
CA ILE A 185 -31.69 21.89 17.09
C ILE A 185 -32.08 22.96 18.12
N GLY A 186 -32.82 23.97 17.64
CA GLY A 186 -33.47 24.99 18.48
C GLY A 186 -34.69 24.44 19.19
#